data_43312d390b6b44af37134db885809fc4
#
_entry.id   43312d390b6b44af37134db885809fc4
#
_cell.length_a   1.000
_cell.length_b   1.000
_cell.length_c   1.000
_cell.angle_alpha   90.00
_cell.angle_beta   90.00
_cell.angle_gamma   90.00
#
_symmetry.space_group_name_H-M   'P 1'
#
loop_
_entity.id
_entity.type
_entity.pdbx_description
1 polymer ?
#
loop_
_entity_poly.entity_id
_entity_poly.type
_entity_poly.pdbx_seq_one_letter_code
_entity_poly.pdbx_strand_id
1 'polypeptide(L)'
;MLSAESKRKIGNKIWQNESGGTINGLTTWNVGEEFPSLGIGHFIWYPKNFRGPYTESFPSFIRYAQQRGAKDIPAWVLKTPHCPWTSRVSFNADKNGARLTSLRNFLANNIELQTDFILAKSQAALGKILVVATPAQRETIRQNYAKVASTSNGAYALIDYVNFKGEGINPKERYKGEGWGLLQVLANMRPVASGQAAASEFSASAKRRLDLRIKNSDPTRGENRWREGWHNRCDTYARPL
;
A
#
# COMPACT_ATOMS: atom_id res chain seq x y z
N MET A 1 4.38 -6.25 -18.83
CA MET A 1 4.99 -6.67 -17.56
C MET A 1 6.00 -5.62 -17.16
N LEU A 2 6.04 -5.19 -15.89
CA LEU A 2 7.01 -4.21 -15.42
C LEU A 2 8.44 -4.80 -15.46
N SER A 3 9.41 -4.01 -15.89
CA SER A 3 10.83 -4.41 -15.87
C SER A 3 11.37 -4.51 -14.44
N ALA A 4 12.49 -5.21 -14.25
CA ALA A 4 13.17 -5.27 -12.95
C ALA A 4 13.56 -3.85 -12.45
N GLU A 5 13.97 -2.97 -13.35
CA GLU A 5 14.25 -1.57 -13.03
C GLU A 5 13.01 -0.83 -12.52
N SER A 6 11.87 -1.00 -13.22
CA SER A 6 10.60 -0.41 -12.79
C SER A 6 10.18 -0.89 -11.41
N LYS A 7 10.29 -2.19 -11.14
CA LYS A 7 9.99 -2.76 -9.81
C LYS A 7 10.90 -2.19 -8.73
N ARG A 8 12.18 -2.02 -9.01
CA ARG A 8 13.15 -1.43 -8.09
C ARG A 8 12.80 0.02 -7.75
N LYS A 9 12.44 0.82 -8.76
CA LYS A 9 11.98 2.19 -8.56
C LYS A 9 10.72 2.26 -7.68
N ILE A 10 9.75 1.40 -7.93
CA ILE A 10 8.52 1.31 -7.12
C ILE A 10 8.87 0.93 -5.67
N GLY A 11 9.67 -0.11 -5.48
CA GLY A 11 10.09 -0.58 -4.16
C GLY A 11 10.83 0.49 -3.36
N ASN A 12 11.75 1.21 -3.99
CA ASN A 12 12.48 2.30 -3.37
C ASN A 12 11.55 3.46 -2.99
N LYS A 13 10.57 3.79 -3.83
CA LYS A 13 9.60 4.83 -3.52
C LYS A 13 8.72 4.47 -2.32
N ILE A 14 8.24 3.24 -2.28
CA ILE A 14 7.47 2.74 -1.12
C ILE A 14 8.33 2.77 0.14
N TRP A 15 9.56 2.29 0.06
CA TRP A 15 10.51 2.27 1.18
C TRP A 15 10.78 3.68 1.72
N GLN A 16 11.02 4.65 0.82
CA GLN A 16 11.18 6.05 1.22
C GLN A 16 9.96 6.59 1.96
N ASN A 17 8.77 6.36 1.43
CA ASN A 17 7.55 6.91 2.00
C ASN A 17 7.18 6.26 3.34
N GLU A 18 7.34 4.95 3.46
CA GLU A 18 6.89 4.20 4.64
C GLU A 18 7.97 4.13 5.74
N SER A 19 9.24 4.04 5.37
CA SER A 19 10.34 3.74 6.31
C SER A 19 11.51 4.73 6.21
N GLY A 20 11.32 5.86 5.53
CA GLY A 20 12.37 6.87 5.33
C GLY A 20 13.55 6.39 4.48
N GLY A 21 13.43 5.27 3.76
CA GLY A 21 14.48 4.70 2.93
C GLY A 21 15.69 4.16 3.70
N THR A 22 15.57 3.94 5.01
CA THR A 22 16.67 3.47 5.86
C THR A 22 16.54 1.99 6.19
N ILE A 23 17.68 1.32 6.38
CA ILE A 23 17.70 -0.09 6.80
C ILE A 23 17.07 -0.24 8.19
N ASN A 24 17.35 0.67 9.11
CA ASN A 24 16.76 0.67 10.45
C ASN A 24 15.23 0.82 10.42
N GLY A 25 14.69 1.54 9.45
CA GLY A 25 13.26 1.71 9.25
C GLY A 25 12.53 0.43 8.83
N LEU A 26 13.25 -0.61 8.37
CA LEU A 26 12.67 -1.90 7.98
C LEU A 26 12.14 -2.71 9.18
N THR A 27 12.53 -2.35 10.40
CA THR A 27 12.05 -2.97 11.63
C THR A 27 11.69 -1.87 12.63
N THR A 28 10.42 -1.48 12.67
CA THR A 28 9.93 -0.32 13.41
C THR A 28 8.69 -0.70 14.23
N TRP A 29 8.57 -0.11 15.42
CA TRP A 29 7.33 -0.14 16.19
C TRP A 29 6.93 1.31 16.49
N ASN A 30 5.89 1.81 15.83
CA ASN A 30 5.48 3.19 15.95
C ASN A 30 4.89 3.50 17.32
N VAL A 31 5.05 4.75 17.75
CA VAL A 31 4.43 5.23 19.00
C VAL A 31 2.91 5.13 18.88
N GLY A 32 2.25 4.57 19.91
CA GLY A 32 0.81 4.43 19.95
C GLY A 32 0.25 3.20 19.22
N GLU A 33 1.10 2.39 18.60
CA GLU A 33 0.69 1.12 18.00
C GLU A 33 1.02 -0.06 18.92
N GLU A 34 0.22 -1.13 18.82
CA GLU A 34 0.36 -2.37 19.59
C GLU A 34 1.03 -3.49 18.78
N PHE A 35 1.72 -3.14 17.69
CA PHE A 35 2.37 -4.07 16.77
C PHE A 35 3.52 -3.39 16.03
N PRO A 36 4.54 -4.15 15.58
CA PRO A 36 5.59 -3.65 14.72
C PRO A 36 5.14 -3.57 13.27
N SER A 37 5.80 -2.68 12.53
CA SER A 37 5.73 -2.53 11.08
C SER A 37 7.07 -2.95 10.48
N LEU A 38 7.05 -3.89 9.55
CA LEU A 38 8.22 -4.58 9.02
C LEU A 38 8.33 -4.46 7.50
N GLY A 39 9.55 -4.29 7.01
CA GLY A 39 9.82 -4.22 5.58
C GLY A 39 9.45 -2.88 4.94
N ILE A 40 9.61 -2.81 3.61
CA ILE A 40 9.39 -1.58 2.82
C ILE A 40 7.93 -1.15 2.80
N GLY A 41 6.99 -2.09 2.95
CA GLY A 41 5.55 -1.84 2.92
C GLY A 41 4.90 -1.77 4.31
N HIS A 42 5.68 -1.63 5.37
CA HIS A 42 5.19 -1.63 6.76
C HIS A 42 4.23 -2.80 7.03
N PHE A 43 4.69 -4.02 6.72
CA PHE A 43 3.92 -5.24 6.97
C PHE A 43 3.66 -5.42 8.46
N ILE A 44 2.40 -5.63 8.81
CA ILE A 44 1.95 -5.73 10.20
C ILE A 44 2.13 -7.16 10.70
N TRP A 45 2.68 -7.29 11.92
CA TRP A 45 2.82 -8.57 12.62
C TRP A 45 2.27 -8.47 14.03
N TYR A 46 1.15 -9.13 14.30
CA TYR A 46 0.49 -9.03 15.60
C TYR A 46 1.11 -9.95 16.65
N PRO A 47 1.32 -9.48 17.89
CA PRO A 47 1.57 -10.33 19.04
C PRO A 47 0.43 -11.36 19.26
N LYS A 48 0.73 -12.47 19.91
CA LYS A 48 -0.20 -13.59 20.07
C LYS A 48 -1.57 -13.20 20.62
N ASN A 49 -1.62 -12.29 21.58
CA ASN A 49 -2.84 -11.92 22.28
C ASN A 49 -3.46 -10.60 21.80
N PHE A 50 -3.00 -10.08 20.68
CA PHE A 50 -3.50 -8.83 20.11
C PHE A 50 -4.01 -9.04 18.67
N ARG A 51 -5.12 -8.39 18.36
CA ARG A 51 -5.66 -8.27 16.99
C ARG A 51 -6.15 -6.85 16.81
N GLY A 52 -5.54 -6.14 15.88
CA GLY A 52 -5.91 -4.78 15.52
C GLY A 52 -6.92 -4.73 14.38
N PRO A 53 -7.31 -3.51 13.98
CA PRO A 53 -8.28 -3.29 12.89
C PRO A 53 -7.72 -3.56 11.49
N TYR A 54 -6.41 -3.70 11.36
CA TYR A 54 -5.74 -3.90 10.08
C TYR A 54 -5.53 -5.38 9.78
N THR A 55 -5.47 -5.71 8.48
CA THR A 55 -5.10 -7.07 8.06
C THR A 55 -3.62 -7.31 8.34
N GLU A 56 -3.33 -8.41 9.03
CA GLU A 56 -1.96 -8.84 9.30
C GLU A 56 -1.26 -9.27 8.01
N SER A 57 -0.20 -8.57 7.61
CA SER A 57 0.43 -8.75 6.30
C SER A 57 1.81 -9.39 6.35
N PHE A 58 2.53 -9.30 7.45
CA PHE A 58 3.88 -9.90 7.54
C PHE A 58 3.87 -11.43 7.39
N PRO A 59 3.01 -12.20 8.06
CA PRO A 59 2.94 -13.65 7.83
C PRO A 59 2.58 -14.00 6.39
N SER A 60 1.75 -13.19 5.73
CA SER A 60 1.41 -13.37 4.31
C SER A 60 2.61 -13.14 3.41
N PHE A 61 3.42 -12.12 3.70
CA PHE A 61 4.68 -11.90 3.00
C PHE A 61 5.66 -13.07 3.18
N ILE A 62 5.81 -13.60 4.38
CA ILE A 62 6.69 -14.75 4.63
C ILE A 62 6.23 -15.99 3.85
N ARG A 63 4.93 -16.29 3.81
CA ARG A 63 4.39 -17.38 2.97
C ARG A 63 4.68 -17.15 1.49
N TYR A 64 4.51 -15.92 1.01
CA TYR A 64 4.83 -15.56 -0.36
C TYR A 64 6.33 -15.75 -0.66
N ALA A 65 7.20 -15.31 0.24
CA ALA A 65 8.64 -15.49 0.12
C ALA A 65 9.03 -16.98 0.05
N GLN A 66 8.44 -17.82 0.88
CA GLN A 66 8.64 -19.29 0.83
C GLN A 66 8.21 -19.87 -0.53
N GLN A 67 7.03 -19.50 -1.01
CA GLN A 67 6.50 -19.95 -2.30
C GLN A 67 7.38 -19.52 -3.48
N ARG A 68 8.09 -18.42 -3.35
CA ARG A 68 9.06 -17.92 -4.34
C ARG A 68 10.47 -18.48 -4.16
N GLY A 69 10.66 -19.39 -3.20
CA GLY A 69 11.93 -20.08 -2.98
C GLY A 69 12.99 -19.27 -2.26
N ALA A 70 12.62 -18.24 -1.50
CA ALA A 70 13.56 -17.49 -0.67
C ALA A 70 14.22 -18.41 0.36
N LYS A 71 15.57 -18.45 0.36
CA LYS A 71 16.35 -19.36 1.19
C LYS A 71 16.94 -18.70 2.43
N ASP A 72 16.92 -17.39 2.47
CA ASP A 72 17.54 -16.57 3.52
C ASP A 72 16.56 -16.08 4.59
N ILE A 73 15.32 -16.62 4.60
CA ILE A 73 14.36 -16.33 5.67
C ILE A 73 14.93 -16.87 6.99
N PRO A 74 15.07 -16.02 8.05
CA PRO A 74 15.59 -16.48 9.31
C PRO A 74 14.77 -17.66 9.86
N ALA A 75 15.45 -18.73 10.28
CA ALA A 75 14.79 -19.95 10.73
C ALA A 75 13.82 -19.72 11.90
N TRP A 76 14.13 -18.75 12.76
CA TRP A 76 13.27 -18.40 13.89
C TRP A 76 11.93 -17.79 13.43
N VAL A 77 11.91 -17.02 12.33
CA VAL A 77 10.68 -16.45 11.74
C VAL A 77 9.73 -17.58 11.31
N LEU A 78 10.24 -18.61 10.67
CA LEU A 78 9.45 -19.75 10.20
C LEU A 78 8.81 -20.56 11.34
N LYS A 79 9.40 -20.49 12.53
CA LYS A 79 8.92 -21.18 13.74
C LYS A 79 8.09 -20.28 14.66
N THR A 80 7.90 -19.00 14.31
CA THR A 80 7.24 -18.01 15.16
C THR A 80 6.01 -17.44 14.46
N PRO A 81 4.81 -18.01 14.67
CA PRO A 81 3.61 -17.57 13.94
C PRO A 81 3.11 -16.19 14.36
N HIS A 82 3.45 -15.75 15.56
CA HIS A 82 3.09 -14.42 16.10
C HIS A 82 4.33 -13.60 16.43
N CYS A 83 4.19 -12.28 16.42
CA CYS A 83 5.27 -11.39 16.84
C CYS A 83 5.72 -11.76 18.26
N PRO A 84 7.03 -12.05 18.47
CA PRO A 84 7.52 -12.50 19.77
C PRO A 84 7.65 -11.37 20.78
N TRP A 85 7.70 -10.12 20.33
CA TRP A 85 7.70 -8.94 21.19
C TRP A 85 6.28 -8.53 21.53
N THR A 86 6.02 -8.22 22.79
CA THR A 86 4.67 -7.88 23.27
C THR A 86 4.47 -6.38 23.48
N SER A 87 5.54 -5.59 23.35
CA SER A 87 5.48 -4.14 23.50
C SER A 87 6.57 -3.45 22.68
N ARG A 88 6.35 -2.16 22.41
CA ARG A 88 7.35 -1.29 21.78
C ARG A 88 8.65 -1.25 22.59
N VAL A 89 8.57 -1.25 23.92
CA VAL A 89 9.74 -1.24 24.81
C VAL A 89 10.58 -2.50 24.63
N SER A 90 9.95 -3.69 24.68
CA SER A 90 10.65 -4.97 24.49
C SER A 90 11.25 -5.10 23.08
N PHE A 91 10.54 -4.64 22.06
CA PHE A 91 11.01 -4.62 20.68
C PHE A 91 12.26 -3.72 20.53
N ASN A 92 12.19 -2.49 21.04
CA ASN A 92 13.31 -1.55 20.95
C ASN A 92 14.52 -1.98 21.78
N ALA A 93 14.31 -2.63 22.91
CA ALA A 93 15.39 -3.21 23.72
C ALA A 93 16.18 -4.30 22.96
N ASP A 94 15.50 -5.02 22.05
CA ASP A 94 16.10 -6.08 21.22
C ASP A 94 16.56 -5.59 19.83
N LYS A 95 16.55 -4.30 19.61
CA LYS A 95 16.82 -3.71 18.28
C LYS A 95 18.13 -4.15 17.64
N ASN A 96 19.16 -4.31 18.45
CA ASN A 96 20.49 -4.77 18.06
C ASN A 96 20.71 -6.27 18.37
N GLY A 97 19.68 -6.96 18.84
CA GLY A 97 19.73 -8.39 19.12
C GLY A 97 19.75 -9.24 17.85
N ALA A 98 20.10 -10.51 18.00
CA ALA A 98 20.27 -11.44 16.87
C ALA A 98 18.99 -11.60 16.04
N ARG A 99 17.81 -11.64 16.66
CA ARG A 99 16.53 -11.81 15.97
C ARG A 99 16.21 -10.62 15.05
N LEU A 100 16.16 -9.40 15.58
CA LEU A 100 15.85 -8.22 14.77
C LEU A 100 16.94 -7.92 13.75
N THR A 101 18.20 -8.18 14.06
CA THR A 101 19.30 -8.00 13.10
C THR A 101 19.15 -8.97 11.93
N SER A 102 18.89 -10.26 12.17
CA SER A 102 18.68 -11.23 11.09
C SER A 102 17.45 -10.93 10.25
N LEU A 103 16.35 -10.53 10.86
CA LEU A 103 15.13 -10.12 10.15
C LEU A 103 15.38 -8.87 9.29
N ARG A 104 16.03 -7.87 9.84
CA ARG A 104 16.37 -6.62 9.14
C ARG A 104 17.25 -6.89 7.92
N ASN A 105 18.25 -7.74 8.07
CA ASN A 105 19.14 -8.14 6.96
C ASN A 105 18.36 -8.89 5.87
N PHE A 106 17.49 -9.82 6.25
CA PHE A 106 16.61 -10.51 5.29
C PHE A 106 15.75 -9.51 4.50
N LEU A 107 15.10 -8.58 5.18
CA LEU A 107 14.27 -7.55 4.55
C LEU A 107 15.11 -6.64 3.63
N ALA A 108 16.28 -6.19 4.07
CA ALA A 108 17.18 -5.36 3.27
C ALA A 108 17.68 -6.05 2.00
N ASN A 109 17.91 -7.36 2.07
CA ASN A 109 18.42 -8.15 0.93
C ASN A 109 17.30 -8.60 -0.04
N ASN A 110 16.02 -8.40 0.32
CA ASN A 110 14.88 -8.88 -0.47
C ASN A 110 13.87 -7.77 -0.80
N ILE A 111 14.35 -6.60 -1.22
CA ILE A 111 13.49 -5.46 -1.60
C ILE A 111 12.62 -5.82 -2.82
N GLU A 112 13.18 -6.47 -3.83
CA GLU A 112 12.42 -6.87 -5.02
C GLU A 112 11.31 -7.87 -4.69
N LEU A 113 11.56 -8.82 -3.82
CA LEU A 113 10.58 -9.80 -3.38
C LEU A 113 9.41 -9.15 -2.61
N GLN A 114 9.71 -8.16 -1.77
CA GLN A 114 8.70 -7.36 -1.09
C GLN A 114 7.88 -6.54 -2.09
N THR A 115 8.54 -5.96 -3.07
CA THR A 115 7.86 -5.21 -4.15
C THR A 115 6.92 -6.11 -4.95
N ASP A 116 7.36 -7.31 -5.32
CA ASP A 116 6.53 -8.29 -6.03
C ASP A 116 5.30 -8.71 -5.19
N PHE A 117 5.47 -8.88 -3.90
CA PHE A 117 4.36 -9.16 -2.98
C PHE A 117 3.35 -8.01 -2.95
N ILE A 118 3.81 -6.78 -2.86
CA ILE A 118 2.95 -5.59 -2.84
C ILE A 118 2.20 -5.44 -4.17
N LEU A 119 2.87 -5.68 -5.30
CA LEU A 119 2.24 -5.67 -6.63
C LEU A 119 1.17 -6.76 -6.76
N ALA A 120 1.44 -7.96 -6.26
CA ALA A 120 0.46 -9.06 -6.25
C ALA A 120 -0.78 -8.70 -5.40
N LYS A 121 -0.60 -8.06 -4.26
CA LYS A 121 -1.72 -7.54 -3.44
C LYS A 121 -2.52 -6.46 -4.17
N SER A 122 -1.87 -5.58 -4.91
CA SER A 122 -2.55 -4.56 -5.73
C SER A 122 -3.44 -5.20 -6.81
N GLN A 123 -2.96 -6.24 -7.47
CA GLN A 123 -3.76 -7.01 -8.43
C GLN A 123 -4.93 -7.74 -7.78
N ALA A 124 -4.73 -8.30 -6.58
CA ALA A 124 -5.81 -8.91 -5.80
C ALA A 124 -6.88 -7.88 -5.39
N ALA A 125 -6.49 -6.65 -5.08
CA ALA A 125 -7.41 -5.55 -4.80
C ALA A 125 -8.29 -5.23 -6.03
N LEU A 126 -7.73 -5.25 -7.24
CA LEU A 126 -8.51 -5.09 -8.47
C LEU A 126 -9.59 -6.18 -8.59
N GLY A 127 -9.26 -7.43 -8.26
CA GLY A 127 -10.24 -8.53 -8.25
C GLY A 127 -11.44 -8.24 -7.35
N LYS A 128 -11.21 -7.78 -6.14
CA LYS A 128 -12.27 -7.38 -5.19
C LYS A 128 -13.10 -6.20 -5.71
N ILE A 129 -12.44 -5.20 -6.29
CA ILE A 129 -13.10 -4.02 -6.88
C ILE A 129 -14.05 -4.46 -7.99
N LEU A 130 -13.62 -5.35 -8.88
CA LEU A 130 -14.43 -5.82 -10.02
C LEU A 130 -15.67 -6.62 -9.58
N VAL A 131 -15.60 -7.30 -8.42
CA VAL A 131 -16.76 -8.00 -7.83
C VAL A 131 -17.84 -6.99 -7.40
N VAL A 132 -17.43 -5.89 -6.76
CA VAL A 132 -18.36 -4.86 -6.23
C VAL A 132 -18.83 -3.90 -7.32
N ALA A 133 -18.00 -3.64 -8.33
CA ALA A 133 -18.33 -2.73 -9.43
C ALA A 133 -19.57 -3.21 -10.21
N THR A 134 -20.37 -2.25 -10.71
CA THR A 134 -21.48 -2.55 -11.59
C THR A 134 -20.97 -3.18 -12.90
N PRO A 135 -21.78 -4.02 -13.58
CA PRO A 135 -21.38 -4.59 -14.87
C PRO A 135 -20.90 -3.55 -15.88
N ALA A 136 -21.57 -2.39 -15.94
CA ALA A 136 -21.21 -1.28 -16.81
C ALA A 136 -19.83 -0.67 -16.50
N GLN A 137 -19.40 -0.71 -15.25
CA GLN A 137 -18.12 -0.12 -14.81
C GLN A 137 -16.93 -1.08 -14.93
N ARG A 138 -17.17 -2.40 -14.90
CA ARG A 138 -16.10 -3.40 -14.79
C ARG A 138 -15.04 -3.30 -15.88
N GLU A 139 -15.47 -3.19 -17.13
CA GLU A 139 -14.53 -3.11 -18.24
C GLU A 139 -13.73 -1.81 -18.22
N THR A 140 -14.39 -0.68 -17.97
CA THR A 140 -13.72 0.63 -17.80
C THR A 140 -12.68 0.58 -16.68
N ILE A 141 -13.02 0.02 -15.52
CA ILE A 141 -12.11 -0.10 -14.38
C ILE A 141 -10.91 -0.98 -14.74
N ARG A 142 -11.14 -2.14 -15.38
CA ARG A 142 -10.07 -3.05 -15.80
C ARG A 142 -9.11 -2.39 -16.77
N GLN A 143 -9.64 -1.72 -17.79
CA GLN A 143 -8.84 -1.02 -18.79
C GLN A 143 -8.05 0.14 -18.17
N ASN A 144 -8.67 0.96 -17.33
CA ASN A 144 -8.01 2.08 -16.67
C ASN A 144 -6.92 1.61 -15.72
N TYR A 145 -7.16 0.55 -14.94
CA TYR A 145 -6.13 -0.06 -14.11
C TYR A 145 -4.91 -0.49 -14.95
N ALA A 146 -5.14 -1.21 -16.04
CA ALA A 146 -4.06 -1.67 -16.91
C ALA A 146 -3.27 -0.51 -17.54
N LYS A 147 -3.96 0.55 -17.99
CA LYS A 147 -3.33 1.75 -18.53
C LYS A 147 -2.45 2.47 -17.51
N VAL A 148 -2.94 2.61 -16.28
CA VAL A 148 -2.20 3.25 -15.17
C VAL A 148 -1.01 2.37 -14.75
N ALA A 149 -1.20 1.06 -14.62
CA ALA A 149 -0.16 0.11 -14.21
C ALA A 149 0.98 -0.05 -15.22
N SER A 150 0.90 0.54 -16.40
CA SER A 150 1.90 0.40 -17.45
C SER A 150 3.18 1.23 -17.23
N THR A 151 3.20 2.13 -16.26
CA THR A 151 4.38 2.90 -15.85
C THR A 151 4.73 2.66 -14.38
N SER A 152 5.98 2.93 -13.99
CA SER A 152 6.44 2.76 -12.60
C SER A 152 5.65 3.66 -11.64
N ASN A 153 5.49 4.93 -11.99
CA ASN A 153 4.73 5.88 -11.16
C ASN A 153 3.24 5.54 -11.13
N GLY A 154 2.65 5.07 -12.22
CA GLY A 154 1.26 4.62 -12.25
C GLY A 154 1.04 3.38 -11.39
N ALA A 155 1.90 2.37 -11.49
CA ALA A 155 1.84 1.19 -10.63
C ALA A 155 1.99 1.55 -9.15
N TYR A 156 2.92 2.45 -8.82
CA TYR A 156 3.06 3.01 -7.48
C TYR A 156 1.78 3.72 -7.03
N ALA A 157 1.17 4.53 -7.89
CA ALA A 157 -0.06 5.27 -7.59
C ALA A 157 -1.22 4.35 -7.18
N LEU A 158 -1.40 3.25 -7.90
CA LEU A 158 -2.43 2.24 -7.59
C LEU A 158 -2.23 1.63 -6.20
N ILE A 159 -1.00 1.36 -5.82
CA ILE A 159 -0.64 0.81 -4.51
C ILE A 159 -0.86 1.88 -3.43
N ASP A 160 -0.27 3.04 -3.61
CA ASP A 160 -0.31 4.12 -2.61
C ASP A 160 -1.73 4.61 -2.35
N TYR A 161 -2.55 4.71 -3.40
CA TYR A 161 -3.92 5.20 -3.24
C TYR A 161 -4.80 4.26 -2.41
N VAL A 162 -4.63 2.95 -2.52
CA VAL A 162 -5.33 1.98 -1.65
C VAL A 162 -4.94 2.19 -0.19
N ASN A 163 -3.66 2.38 0.11
CA ASN A 163 -3.20 2.67 1.46
C ASN A 163 -3.70 4.03 1.96
N PHE A 164 -3.79 4.99 1.05
CA PHE A 164 -4.20 6.36 1.37
C PHE A 164 -5.70 6.53 1.56
N LYS A 165 -6.53 5.92 0.70
CA LYS A 165 -7.98 6.16 0.64
C LYS A 165 -8.82 4.89 0.50
N GLY A 166 -8.20 3.72 0.52
CA GLY A 166 -8.89 2.44 0.45
C GLY A 166 -9.27 1.99 -0.95
N GLU A 167 -9.80 0.78 -1.01
CA GLU A 167 -10.22 0.14 -2.26
C GLU A 167 -11.53 0.74 -2.82
N GLY A 168 -12.32 1.40 -1.98
CA GLY A 168 -13.61 1.97 -2.37
C GLY A 168 -14.75 0.97 -2.40
N ILE A 169 -14.59 -0.21 -1.81
CA ILE A 169 -15.59 -1.27 -1.79
C ILE A 169 -16.51 -1.24 -0.56
N ASN A 170 -16.11 -0.56 0.50
CA ASN A 170 -16.88 -0.46 1.72
C ASN A 170 -18.08 0.50 1.54
N PRO A 171 -19.34 0.04 1.66
CA PRO A 171 -20.51 0.90 1.47
C PRO A 171 -20.65 1.98 2.54
N LYS A 172 -19.98 1.86 3.68
CA LYS A 172 -19.95 2.88 4.74
C LYS A 172 -19.04 4.06 4.42
N GLU A 173 -18.12 3.90 3.49
CA GLU A 173 -17.19 4.94 3.06
C GLU A 173 -17.79 5.74 1.89
N ARG A 174 -18.92 6.40 2.18
CA ARG A 174 -19.67 7.23 1.22
C ARG A 174 -20.19 8.48 1.92
N TYR A 175 -20.12 9.60 1.20
CA TYR A 175 -20.86 10.80 1.55
C TYR A 175 -21.88 11.10 0.44
N LYS A 176 -23.15 11.20 0.78
CA LYS A 176 -24.26 11.39 -0.17
C LYS A 176 -24.24 10.37 -1.31
N GLY A 177 -23.89 9.11 -1.01
CA GLY A 177 -23.83 8.02 -1.98
C GLY A 177 -22.53 7.98 -2.81
N GLU A 178 -21.66 8.98 -2.68
CA GLU A 178 -20.40 9.09 -3.45
C GLU A 178 -19.19 8.61 -2.65
N GLY A 179 -18.45 7.65 -3.22
CA GLY A 179 -17.21 7.15 -2.63
C GLY A 179 -15.95 7.83 -3.20
N TRP A 180 -14.83 7.54 -2.58
CA TRP A 180 -13.53 8.16 -2.90
C TRP A 180 -12.36 7.19 -2.97
N GLY A 181 -12.60 5.90 -2.90
CA GLY A 181 -11.56 4.87 -2.98
C GLY A 181 -11.13 4.57 -4.42
N LEU A 182 -10.24 3.60 -4.56
CA LEU A 182 -9.65 3.24 -5.87
C LEU A 182 -10.71 2.91 -6.93
N LEU A 183 -11.78 2.19 -6.55
CA LEU A 183 -12.89 1.88 -7.44
C LEU A 183 -13.43 3.15 -8.10
N GLN A 184 -13.74 4.17 -7.29
CA GLN A 184 -14.35 5.41 -7.78
C GLN A 184 -13.36 6.24 -8.61
N VAL A 185 -12.09 6.24 -8.26
CA VAL A 185 -11.06 6.93 -9.06
C VAL A 185 -10.94 6.31 -10.44
N LEU A 186 -10.82 4.98 -10.52
CA LEU A 186 -10.70 4.26 -11.79
C LEU A 186 -11.97 4.37 -12.67
N ALA A 187 -13.15 4.27 -12.05
CA ALA A 187 -14.42 4.36 -12.75
C ALA A 187 -14.67 5.76 -13.34
N ASN A 188 -14.08 6.81 -12.77
CA ASN A 188 -14.30 8.20 -13.16
C ASN A 188 -13.12 8.86 -13.90
N MET A 189 -12.14 8.07 -14.33
CA MET A 189 -11.09 8.57 -15.21
C MET A 189 -11.67 8.97 -16.58
N ARG A 190 -11.15 10.06 -17.12
CA ARG A 190 -11.42 10.47 -18.49
C ARG A 190 -10.68 9.56 -19.47
N PRO A 191 -11.18 9.37 -20.69
CA PRO A 191 -10.49 8.57 -21.71
C PRO A 191 -9.09 9.16 -22.01
N VAL A 192 -8.06 8.31 -21.88
CA VAL A 192 -6.66 8.67 -22.15
C VAL A 192 -5.91 7.46 -22.70
N ALA A 193 -4.77 7.71 -23.33
CA ALA A 193 -3.83 6.67 -23.74
C ALA A 193 -3.16 6.02 -22.51
N SER A 194 -2.62 4.80 -22.70
CA SER A 194 -1.80 4.12 -21.70
C SER A 194 -0.50 4.89 -21.41
N GLY A 195 0.13 4.61 -20.30
CA GLY A 195 1.41 5.20 -19.94
C GLY A 195 1.27 6.44 -19.08
N GLN A 196 2.16 7.41 -19.30
CA GLN A 196 2.22 8.62 -18.47
C GLN A 196 0.93 9.44 -18.50
N ALA A 197 0.22 9.46 -19.64
CA ALA A 197 -1.08 10.13 -19.74
C ALA A 197 -2.11 9.50 -18.78
N ALA A 198 -2.11 8.19 -18.66
CA ALA A 198 -3.00 7.47 -17.72
C ALA A 198 -2.63 7.74 -16.26
N ALA A 199 -1.34 7.77 -15.92
CA ALA A 199 -0.89 8.12 -14.57
C ALA A 199 -1.29 9.57 -14.21
N SER A 200 -1.15 10.50 -15.14
CA SER A 200 -1.55 11.90 -14.94
C SER A 200 -3.07 12.04 -14.79
N GLU A 201 -3.87 11.32 -15.60
CA GLU A 201 -5.33 11.33 -15.45
C GLU A 201 -5.77 10.64 -14.16
N PHE A 202 -5.09 9.57 -13.73
CA PHE A 202 -5.35 8.94 -12.43
C PHE A 202 -5.20 9.96 -11.29
N SER A 203 -4.11 10.70 -11.28
CA SER A 203 -3.88 11.80 -10.32
C SER A 203 -5.02 12.83 -10.36
N ALA A 204 -5.41 13.27 -11.55
CA ALA A 204 -6.50 14.24 -11.73
C ALA A 204 -7.86 13.69 -11.26
N SER A 205 -8.17 12.43 -11.59
CA SER A 205 -9.38 11.75 -11.15
C SER A 205 -9.43 11.60 -9.63
N ALA A 206 -8.30 11.22 -9.00
CA ALA A 206 -8.18 11.13 -7.55
C ALA A 206 -8.47 12.47 -6.89
N LYS A 207 -7.89 13.57 -7.38
CA LYS A 207 -8.16 14.91 -6.86
C LYS A 207 -9.63 15.30 -7.00
N ARG A 208 -10.27 15.03 -8.15
CA ARG A 208 -11.71 15.29 -8.34
C ARG A 208 -12.57 14.51 -7.34
N ARG A 209 -12.25 13.24 -7.08
CA ARG A 209 -12.99 12.42 -6.09
C ARG A 209 -12.80 12.92 -4.66
N LEU A 210 -11.61 13.36 -4.30
CA LEU A 210 -11.34 13.94 -2.98
C LEU A 210 -11.99 15.31 -2.80
N ASP A 211 -12.03 16.15 -3.82
CA ASP A 211 -12.77 17.40 -3.79
C ASP A 211 -14.29 17.16 -3.64
N LEU A 212 -14.83 16.16 -4.31
CA LEU A 212 -16.23 15.75 -4.15
C LEU A 212 -16.51 15.22 -2.74
N ARG A 213 -15.59 14.45 -2.15
CA ARG A 213 -15.66 14.02 -0.75
C ARG A 213 -15.77 15.21 0.19
N ILE A 214 -14.90 16.20 0.05
CA ILE A 214 -14.92 17.42 0.87
C ILE A 214 -16.23 18.15 0.71
N LYS A 215 -16.68 18.36 -0.55
CA LYS A 215 -17.98 19.02 -0.84
C LYS A 215 -19.18 18.32 -0.19
N ASN A 216 -19.15 17.00 -0.11
CA ASN A 216 -20.23 16.19 0.42
C ASN A 216 -20.12 15.91 1.93
N SER A 217 -18.94 16.20 2.53
CA SER A 217 -18.71 15.97 3.96
C SER A 217 -19.57 16.92 4.82
N ASP A 218 -19.85 16.51 6.04
CA ASP A 218 -20.39 17.41 7.05
C ASP A 218 -19.38 18.54 7.31
N PRO A 219 -19.78 19.82 7.20
CA PRO A 219 -18.88 20.95 7.43
C PRO A 219 -18.19 20.94 8.80
N THR A 220 -18.82 20.35 9.82
CA THR A 220 -18.24 20.23 11.17
C THR A 220 -16.98 19.37 11.23
N ARG A 221 -16.79 18.48 10.24
CA ARG A 221 -15.57 17.65 10.13
C ARG A 221 -14.35 18.47 9.67
N GLY A 222 -14.54 19.60 9.02
CA GLY A 222 -13.47 20.48 8.57
C GLY A 222 -12.50 19.81 7.60
N GLU A 223 -12.97 18.90 6.73
CA GLU A 223 -12.11 18.12 5.83
C GLU A 223 -11.37 18.98 4.81
N ASN A 224 -11.83 20.21 4.53
CA ASN A 224 -11.16 21.14 3.64
C ASN A 224 -9.71 21.47 4.07
N ARG A 225 -9.40 21.39 5.37
CA ARG A 225 -8.04 21.59 5.90
C ARG A 225 -7.01 20.57 5.36
N TRP A 226 -7.47 19.41 4.90
CA TRP A 226 -6.61 18.34 4.36
C TRP A 226 -6.46 18.40 2.85
N ARG A 227 -7.24 19.25 2.17
CA ARG A 227 -7.29 19.30 0.69
C ARG A 227 -5.93 19.46 0.05
N GLU A 228 -5.15 20.43 0.52
CA GLU A 228 -3.82 20.71 -0.02
C GLU A 228 -2.88 19.49 0.12
N GLY A 229 -2.81 18.90 1.31
CA GLY A 229 -2.00 17.70 1.56
C GLY A 229 -2.44 16.52 0.70
N TRP A 230 -3.75 16.33 0.52
CA TRP A 230 -4.29 15.28 -0.34
C TRP A 230 -3.93 15.51 -1.81
N HIS A 231 -4.05 16.74 -2.30
CA HIS A 231 -3.67 17.09 -3.66
C HIS A 231 -2.17 16.93 -3.89
N ASN A 232 -1.32 17.37 -2.97
CA ASN A 232 0.13 17.21 -3.04
C ASN A 232 0.52 15.72 -3.14
N ARG A 233 -0.14 14.84 -2.38
CA ARG A 233 0.09 13.40 -2.49
C ARG A 233 -0.35 12.87 -3.85
N CYS A 234 -1.51 13.24 -4.35
CA CYS A 234 -1.98 12.84 -5.68
C CYS A 234 -1.06 13.35 -6.80
N ASP A 235 -0.48 14.55 -6.67
CA ASP A 235 0.45 15.10 -7.65
C ASP A 235 1.71 14.25 -7.81
N THR A 236 2.12 13.51 -6.78
CA THR A 236 3.27 12.60 -6.88
C THR A 236 3.01 11.46 -7.88
N TYR A 237 1.76 11.06 -8.10
CA TYR A 237 1.38 9.99 -9.02
C TYR A 237 1.64 10.34 -10.49
N ALA A 238 1.59 11.61 -10.83
CA ALA A 238 1.86 12.11 -12.17
C ALA A 238 3.36 12.33 -12.48
N ARG A 239 4.23 12.14 -11.49
CA ARG A 239 5.68 12.32 -11.66
C ARG A 239 6.35 10.97 -11.91
N PRO A 240 7.10 10.84 -13.04
CA PRO A 240 7.92 9.65 -13.26
C PRO A 240 8.85 9.36 -12.07
N LEU A 241 9.06 8.06 -11.78
CA LEU A 241 9.99 7.62 -10.74
C LEU A 241 11.42 7.51 -11.27
#